data_81b3d04e5eca02e3161837b68bcda00c
#
_entry.id   81b3d04e5eca02e3161837b68bcda00c
#
_cell.length_a   1.000
_cell.length_b   1.000
_cell.length_c   1.000
_cell.angle_alpha   90.00
_cell.angle_beta   90.00
_cell.angle_gamma   90.00
#
_symmetry.space_group_name_H-M   'P 1'
#
loop_
_entity.id
_entity.type
_entity.pdbx_description
1 polymer ?
#
loop_
_entity_poly.entity_id
_entity_poly.type
_entity_poly.pdbx_seq_one_letter_code
_entity_poly.pdbx_strand_id
1 'polypeptide(L)'
;MGKTVLYEGPDISIYQGTVEMKRIRDAGCKCVGLRAGYGKNNVDQRYIPNAQACYNLDVPVVIYWFSYGYTAAMAKNEADYAIAQAAKFWKRCPIAFDLEYDTVRYARTKGVEINKALATEMAIAFLSRVKEKGYIPVLYTNRDYYRNYFDVEKIKAKVGILYIWYARYELSTLPASEQGIPDIWQYTSKGKIAGVNGNVDMNKFYMNFDFKDEKVEPDNGSVNINIMNFQKAANADGYKDEEGKSLVQDGIDGPNTQYVRKKMNLKAKWTVLGYKVGSKGVTVKWVQRRCNEILGTNYKVDGLYGKDTRAAVKEVQKRLNLDVDGVAGYNTIQALFYN
;
A
#
# COMPACT_ATOMS: atom_id res chain seq x y z
N MET A 1 16.28 -21.35 -25.04
CA MET A 1 17.13 -20.22 -24.66
C MET A 1 16.50 -19.56 -23.43
N GLY A 2 17.30 -19.29 -22.37
CA GLY A 2 16.80 -18.57 -21.18
C GLY A 2 16.43 -17.12 -21.53
N LYS A 3 15.46 -16.56 -20.82
CA LYS A 3 15.11 -15.13 -20.94
C LYS A 3 16.29 -14.28 -20.49
N THR A 4 16.54 -13.14 -21.18
CA THR A 4 17.59 -12.18 -20.78
C THR A 4 17.08 -11.33 -19.61
N VAL A 5 17.91 -11.18 -18.57
CA VAL A 5 17.64 -10.24 -17.48
C VAL A 5 17.78 -8.82 -18.00
N LEU A 6 16.71 -8.04 -17.92
CA LEU A 6 16.71 -6.64 -18.33
C LEU A 6 17.22 -5.73 -17.20
N TYR A 7 16.83 -6.02 -15.95
CA TYR A 7 17.25 -5.28 -14.75
C TYR A 7 16.99 -6.08 -13.48
N GLU A 8 17.53 -5.60 -12.38
CA GLU A 8 17.31 -6.15 -11.04
C GLU A 8 16.76 -5.07 -10.10
N GLY A 9 16.11 -5.51 -9.02
CA GLY A 9 15.64 -4.61 -7.98
C GLY A 9 15.01 -5.34 -6.81
N PRO A 10 14.90 -4.67 -5.66
CA PRO A 10 14.29 -5.24 -4.46
C PRO A 10 12.77 -5.24 -4.55
N ASP A 11 12.13 -6.06 -3.71
CA ASP A 11 10.79 -5.75 -3.26
C ASP A 11 10.77 -5.40 -1.77
N ILE A 12 9.97 -4.42 -1.41
CA ILE A 12 10.01 -3.76 -0.11
C ILE A 12 8.61 -3.55 0.47
N SER A 13 8.57 -3.52 1.79
CA SER A 13 7.38 -3.32 2.60
C SER A 13 7.75 -2.59 3.90
N ILE A 14 6.86 -2.59 4.88
CA ILE A 14 7.15 -2.11 6.22
C ILE A 14 8.36 -2.81 6.86
N TYR A 15 8.64 -4.05 6.49
CA TYR A 15 9.72 -4.85 7.09
C TYR A 15 11.12 -4.30 6.81
N GLN A 16 11.31 -3.58 5.70
CA GLN A 16 12.57 -2.90 5.39
C GLN A 16 12.69 -1.53 6.09
N GLY A 17 11.66 -1.11 6.81
CA GLY A 17 11.64 0.16 7.54
C GLY A 17 11.74 1.38 6.60
N THR A 18 12.57 2.34 6.96
CA THR A 18 12.84 3.50 6.09
C THR A 18 13.92 3.12 5.07
N VAL A 19 13.61 3.28 3.79
CA VAL A 19 14.55 3.06 2.71
C VAL A 19 14.93 4.38 2.03
N GLU A 20 16.13 4.45 1.49
CA GLU A 20 16.62 5.58 0.72
C GLU A 20 16.52 5.29 -0.79
N MET A 21 15.34 5.52 -1.37
CA MET A 21 15.02 5.15 -2.76
C MET A 21 16.02 5.70 -3.78
N LYS A 22 16.54 6.91 -3.55
CA LYS A 22 17.59 7.47 -4.41
C LYS A 22 18.83 6.59 -4.42
N ARG A 23 19.29 6.08 -3.28
CA ARG A 23 20.45 5.19 -3.19
C ARG A 23 20.17 3.83 -3.82
N ILE A 24 18.95 3.30 -3.68
CA ILE A 24 18.51 2.07 -4.35
C ILE A 24 18.61 2.24 -5.87
N ARG A 25 18.06 3.32 -6.42
CA ARG A 25 18.14 3.65 -7.85
C ARG A 25 19.60 3.83 -8.32
N ASP A 26 20.38 4.60 -7.56
CA ASP A 26 21.78 4.91 -7.92
C ASP A 26 22.69 3.66 -7.82
N ALA A 27 22.27 2.63 -7.08
CA ALA A 27 22.91 1.31 -7.07
C ALA A 27 22.57 0.43 -8.31
N GLY A 28 21.86 1.00 -9.29
CA GLY A 28 21.52 0.33 -10.56
C GLY A 28 20.14 -0.37 -10.57
N CYS A 29 19.35 -0.24 -9.50
CA CYS A 29 17.98 -0.75 -9.47
C CYS A 29 17.10 0.03 -10.43
N LYS A 30 16.37 -0.69 -11.31
CA LYS A 30 15.49 -0.08 -12.32
C LYS A 30 14.02 -0.45 -12.16
N CYS A 31 13.66 -1.25 -11.16
CA CYS A 31 12.27 -1.57 -10.82
C CYS A 31 12.20 -2.05 -9.37
N VAL A 32 11.15 -1.67 -8.66
CA VAL A 32 10.94 -2.02 -7.24
C VAL A 32 9.58 -2.67 -7.05
N GLY A 33 9.55 -3.82 -6.35
CA GLY A 33 8.32 -4.37 -5.81
C GLY A 33 7.84 -3.55 -4.60
N LEU A 34 6.58 -3.16 -4.55
CA LEU A 34 6.00 -2.40 -3.44
C LEU A 34 4.79 -3.11 -2.85
N ARG A 35 4.86 -3.49 -1.56
CA ARG A 35 3.65 -3.96 -0.88
C ARG A 35 2.69 -2.79 -0.64
N ALA A 36 1.54 -2.81 -1.32
CA ALA A 36 0.51 -1.80 -1.11
C ALA A 36 -0.28 -2.06 0.18
N GLY A 37 -0.45 -3.33 0.55
CA GLY A 37 -1.18 -3.69 1.75
C GLY A 37 -1.41 -5.19 1.85
N TYR A 38 -2.34 -5.55 2.74
CA TYR A 38 -2.68 -6.95 3.00
C TYR A 38 -4.10 -7.11 3.53
N GLY A 39 -4.71 -8.25 3.23
CA GLY A 39 -6.02 -8.64 3.75
C GLY A 39 -7.08 -7.58 3.54
N LYS A 40 -7.97 -7.43 4.52
CA LYS A 40 -9.11 -6.51 4.43
C LYS A 40 -8.67 -5.06 4.64
N ASN A 41 -8.25 -4.39 3.56
CA ASN A 41 -7.94 -2.95 3.49
C ASN A 41 -6.85 -2.46 4.48
N ASN A 42 -5.88 -3.32 4.82
CA ASN A 42 -4.74 -2.89 5.62
C ASN A 42 -3.63 -2.36 4.69
N VAL A 43 -3.55 -1.05 4.55
CA VAL A 43 -2.50 -0.40 3.75
C VAL A 43 -1.16 -0.56 4.45
N ASP A 44 -0.12 -0.97 3.71
CA ASP A 44 1.24 -1.02 4.25
C ASP A 44 1.70 0.37 4.65
N GLN A 45 2.20 0.52 5.87
CA GLN A 45 2.58 1.83 6.44
C GLN A 45 3.71 2.52 5.67
N ARG A 46 4.49 1.77 4.89
CA ARG A 46 5.58 2.29 4.06
C ARG A 46 5.21 2.43 2.59
N TYR A 47 4.02 1.98 2.20
CA TYR A 47 3.62 2.05 0.80
C TYR A 47 3.65 3.47 0.24
N ILE A 48 2.92 4.39 0.86
CA ILE A 48 2.80 5.77 0.35
C ILE A 48 4.16 6.47 0.24
N PRO A 49 5.05 6.50 1.28
CA PRO A 49 6.36 7.11 1.13
C PRO A 49 7.25 6.44 0.08
N ASN A 50 7.20 5.10 -0.01
CA ASN A 50 7.99 4.37 -1.00
C ASN A 50 7.47 4.61 -2.42
N ALA A 51 6.14 4.57 -2.62
CA ALA A 51 5.50 4.85 -3.90
C ALA A 51 5.78 6.29 -4.37
N GLN A 52 5.66 7.27 -3.47
CA GLN A 52 5.98 8.66 -3.78
C GLN A 52 7.46 8.84 -4.17
N ALA A 53 8.37 8.16 -3.47
CA ALA A 53 9.79 8.20 -3.80
C ALA A 53 10.09 7.57 -5.17
N CYS A 54 9.47 6.43 -5.49
CA CYS A 54 9.56 5.82 -6.82
C CYS A 54 8.98 6.74 -7.91
N TYR A 55 7.80 7.34 -7.63
CA TYR A 55 7.16 8.28 -8.53
C TYR A 55 8.06 9.48 -8.85
N ASN A 56 8.63 10.13 -7.83
CA ASN A 56 9.47 11.32 -7.98
C ASN A 56 10.82 11.02 -8.68
N LEU A 57 11.31 9.80 -8.58
CA LEU A 57 12.60 9.39 -9.11
C LEU A 57 12.50 8.62 -10.44
N ASP A 58 11.31 8.53 -11.03
CA ASP A 58 11.03 7.74 -12.24
C ASP A 58 11.45 6.26 -12.13
N VAL A 59 11.31 5.68 -10.93
CA VAL A 59 11.59 4.26 -10.69
C VAL A 59 10.33 3.45 -10.97
N PRO A 60 10.33 2.56 -11.99
CA PRO A 60 9.23 1.65 -12.26
C PRO A 60 8.90 0.77 -11.07
N VAL A 61 7.63 0.37 -10.94
CA VAL A 61 7.15 -0.42 -9.82
C VAL A 61 6.33 -1.63 -10.27
N VAL A 62 6.35 -2.67 -9.44
CA VAL A 62 5.34 -3.74 -9.40
C VAL A 62 4.71 -3.70 -8.03
N ILE A 63 3.41 -3.44 -7.97
CA ILE A 63 2.67 -3.37 -6.70
C ILE A 63 2.18 -4.77 -6.34
N TYR A 64 2.19 -5.14 -5.05
CA TYR A 64 1.60 -6.39 -4.61
C TYR A 64 0.68 -6.21 -3.40
N TRP A 65 -0.31 -7.10 -3.29
CA TRP A 65 -1.23 -7.19 -2.18
C TRP A 65 -1.15 -8.59 -1.56
N PHE A 66 -0.71 -8.65 -0.31
CA PHE A 66 -0.64 -9.91 0.43
C PHE A 66 -2.05 -10.34 0.84
N SER A 67 -2.52 -11.45 0.30
CA SER A 67 -3.89 -11.90 0.53
C SER A 67 -4.06 -12.58 1.89
N TYR A 68 -5.10 -12.21 2.60
CA TYR A 68 -5.70 -12.96 3.70
C TYR A 68 -7.15 -13.36 3.37
N GLY A 69 -7.57 -13.17 2.14
CA GLY A 69 -8.83 -13.68 1.62
C GLY A 69 -8.86 -15.21 1.66
N TYR A 70 -10.05 -15.76 1.83
CA TYR A 70 -10.30 -17.20 1.75
C TYR A 70 -11.54 -17.53 0.92
N THR A 71 -11.97 -16.58 0.09
CA THR A 71 -13.00 -16.74 -0.95
C THR A 71 -12.64 -15.91 -2.17
N ALA A 72 -13.18 -16.26 -3.34
CA ALA A 72 -13.01 -15.47 -4.56
C ALA A 72 -13.55 -14.03 -4.43
N ALA A 73 -14.66 -13.85 -3.70
CA ALA A 73 -15.21 -12.52 -3.44
C ALA A 73 -14.27 -11.65 -2.60
N MET A 74 -13.63 -12.22 -1.57
CA MET A 74 -12.63 -11.52 -0.77
C MET A 74 -11.42 -11.14 -1.61
N ALA A 75 -10.90 -12.05 -2.43
CA ALA A 75 -9.78 -11.78 -3.32
C ALA A 75 -10.11 -10.65 -4.32
N LYS A 76 -11.34 -10.61 -4.86
CA LYS A 76 -11.79 -9.49 -5.69
C LYS A 76 -11.79 -8.16 -4.95
N ASN A 77 -12.24 -8.13 -3.68
CA ASN A 77 -12.20 -6.92 -2.86
C ASN A 77 -10.75 -6.49 -2.55
N GLU A 78 -9.85 -7.45 -2.31
CA GLU A 78 -8.42 -7.17 -2.12
C GLU A 78 -7.80 -6.55 -3.38
N ALA A 79 -8.22 -6.96 -4.58
CA ALA A 79 -7.83 -6.29 -5.82
C ALA A 79 -8.29 -4.83 -5.86
N ASP A 80 -9.53 -4.54 -5.45
CA ASP A 80 -10.03 -3.16 -5.37
C ASP A 80 -9.21 -2.32 -4.38
N TYR A 81 -8.79 -2.88 -3.25
CA TYR A 81 -7.91 -2.18 -2.30
C TYR A 81 -6.53 -1.90 -2.91
N ALA A 82 -5.92 -2.87 -3.58
CA ALA A 82 -4.64 -2.69 -4.26
C ALA A 82 -4.72 -1.62 -5.36
N ILE A 83 -5.76 -1.67 -6.19
CA ILE A 83 -6.04 -0.70 -7.25
C ILE A 83 -6.22 0.71 -6.68
N ALA A 84 -6.97 0.86 -5.59
CA ALA A 84 -7.17 2.15 -4.94
C ALA A 84 -5.85 2.78 -4.43
N GLN A 85 -4.87 1.95 -4.03
CA GLN A 85 -3.56 2.45 -3.66
C GLN A 85 -2.71 2.80 -4.90
N ALA A 86 -2.73 1.94 -5.93
CA ALA A 86 -2.02 2.17 -7.18
C ALA A 86 -2.49 3.45 -7.88
N ALA A 87 -3.80 3.68 -7.94
CA ALA A 87 -4.43 4.82 -8.60
C ALA A 87 -4.01 6.20 -8.07
N LYS A 88 -3.41 6.24 -6.88
CA LYS A 88 -2.86 7.49 -6.31
C LYS A 88 -1.62 7.98 -7.06
N PHE A 89 -0.93 7.09 -7.77
CA PHE A 89 0.36 7.36 -8.40
C PHE A 89 0.39 6.99 -9.89
N TRP A 90 -0.30 5.92 -10.28
CA TRP A 90 -0.22 5.37 -11.64
C TRP A 90 -1.60 5.08 -12.21
N LYS A 91 -1.84 5.56 -13.42
CA LYS A 91 -3.03 5.20 -14.23
C LYS A 91 -2.99 3.73 -14.62
N ARG A 92 -1.79 3.19 -14.77
CA ARG A 92 -1.52 1.81 -15.15
C ARG A 92 -0.17 1.36 -14.58
N CYS A 93 -0.15 0.22 -13.91
CA CYS A 93 1.07 -0.45 -13.45
C CYS A 93 0.76 -1.93 -13.20
N PRO A 94 1.79 -2.79 -13.01
CA PRO A 94 1.58 -4.17 -12.60
C PRO A 94 1.07 -4.24 -11.17
N ILE A 95 0.04 -5.10 -10.95
CA ILE A 95 -0.49 -5.42 -9.60
C ILE A 95 -0.51 -6.93 -9.43
N ALA A 96 0.21 -7.40 -8.41
CA ALA A 96 0.37 -8.80 -8.12
C ALA A 96 -0.60 -9.30 -7.04
N PHE A 97 -1.18 -10.46 -7.30
CA PHE A 97 -1.87 -11.27 -6.30
C PHE A 97 -0.84 -12.14 -5.58
N ASP A 98 -0.75 -11.98 -4.28
CA ASP A 98 0.21 -12.66 -3.42
C ASP A 98 -0.54 -13.51 -2.40
N LEU A 99 -0.60 -14.84 -2.65
CA LEU A 99 -1.22 -15.85 -1.80
C LEU A 99 -0.17 -16.87 -1.37
N GLU A 100 0.07 -16.95 -0.05
CA GLU A 100 1.13 -17.74 0.54
C GLU A 100 0.67 -18.65 1.70
N TYR A 101 1.61 -19.33 2.33
CA TYR A 101 1.35 -20.27 3.44
C TYR A 101 0.60 -19.60 4.60
N ASP A 102 0.87 -18.32 4.89
CA ASP A 102 0.15 -17.56 5.94
C ASP A 102 -1.32 -17.36 5.58
N THR A 103 -1.64 -17.15 4.31
CA THR A 103 -3.02 -17.09 3.81
C THR A 103 -3.74 -18.41 4.08
N VAL A 104 -3.10 -19.53 3.73
CA VAL A 104 -3.68 -20.87 3.92
C VAL A 104 -3.86 -21.18 5.41
N ARG A 105 -2.85 -20.85 6.24
CA ARG A 105 -2.95 -21.01 7.69
C ARG A 105 -4.09 -20.19 8.28
N TYR A 106 -4.21 -18.93 7.87
CA TYR A 106 -5.29 -18.06 8.32
C TYR A 106 -6.67 -18.58 7.89
N ALA A 107 -6.82 -19.02 6.64
CA ALA A 107 -8.08 -19.59 6.15
C ALA A 107 -8.54 -20.80 6.98
N ARG A 108 -7.62 -21.68 7.38
CA ARG A 108 -7.90 -22.81 8.27
C ARG A 108 -8.47 -22.37 9.62
N THR A 109 -8.01 -21.26 10.19
CA THR A 109 -8.61 -20.68 11.41
C THR A 109 -10.05 -20.22 11.23
N LYS A 110 -10.50 -20.06 9.97
CA LYS A 110 -11.87 -19.72 9.58
C LYS A 110 -12.68 -20.93 9.10
N GLY A 111 -12.12 -22.13 9.25
CA GLY A 111 -12.76 -23.38 8.80
C GLY A 111 -12.72 -23.59 7.29
N VAL A 112 -11.85 -22.88 6.58
CA VAL A 112 -11.72 -22.99 5.12
C VAL A 112 -10.38 -23.62 4.74
N GLU A 113 -10.42 -24.68 3.94
CA GLU A 113 -9.25 -25.29 3.33
C GLU A 113 -9.06 -24.73 1.91
N ILE A 114 -7.99 -23.97 1.71
CA ILE A 114 -7.62 -23.47 0.38
C ILE A 114 -6.94 -24.59 -0.39
N ASN A 115 -7.69 -25.26 -1.23
CA ASN A 115 -7.18 -26.24 -2.19
C ASN A 115 -6.89 -25.58 -3.56
N LYS A 116 -6.40 -26.37 -4.52
CA LYS A 116 -6.04 -25.90 -5.86
C LYS A 116 -7.20 -25.22 -6.58
N ALA A 117 -8.41 -25.74 -6.46
CA ALA A 117 -9.59 -25.16 -7.11
C ALA A 117 -9.87 -23.76 -6.54
N LEU A 118 -9.96 -23.64 -5.22
CA LEU A 118 -10.25 -22.35 -4.55
C LEU A 118 -9.13 -21.34 -4.75
N ALA A 119 -7.85 -21.71 -4.61
CA ALA A 119 -6.72 -20.82 -4.87
C ALA A 119 -6.74 -20.29 -6.31
N THR A 120 -7.05 -21.16 -7.29
CA THR A 120 -7.21 -20.78 -8.70
C THR A 120 -8.38 -19.81 -8.90
N GLU A 121 -9.52 -20.04 -8.27
CA GLU A 121 -10.68 -19.14 -8.35
C GLU A 121 -10.39 -17.77 -7.72
N MET A 122 -9.70 -17.74 -6.58
CA MET A 122 -9.28 -16.51 -5.93
C MET A 122 -8.32 -15.71 -6.82
N ALA A 123 -7.31 -16.39 -7.41
CA ALA A 123 -6.38 -15.76 -8.35
C ALA A 123 -7.12 -15.19 -9.57
N ILE A 124 -8.04 -15.94 -10.17
CA ILE A 124 -8.85 -15.47 -11.29
C ILE A 124 -9.66 -14.24 -10.89
N ALA A 125 -10.32 -14.25 -9.73
CA ALA A 125 -11.14 -13.14 -9.26
C ALA A 125 -10.33 -11.86 -9.06
N PHE A 126 -9.17 -11.95 -8.41
CA PHE A 126 -8.26 -10.82 -8.19
C PHE A 126 -7.70 -10.29 -9.52
N LEU A 127 -7.09 -11.15 -10.31
CA LEU A 127 -6.37 -10.78 -11.53
C LEU A 127 -7.30 -10.30 -12.64
N SER A 128 -8.49 -10.89 -12.77
CA SER A 128 -9.51 -10.38 -13.69
C SER A 128 -9.98 -8.98 -13.29
N ARG A 129 -10.12 -8.72 -11.98
CA ARG A 129 -10.47 -7.39 -11.48
C ARG A 129 -9.38 -6.36 -11.76
N VAL A 130 -8.12 -6.73 -11.56
CA VAL A 130 -6.96 -5.90 -11.91
C VAL A 130 -7.00 -5.53 -13.39
N LYS A 131 -7.20 -6.51 -14.28
CA LYS A 131 -7.30 -6.28 -15.72
C LYS A 131 -8.52 -5.43 -16.11
N GLU A 132 -9.68 -5.70 -15.53
CA GLU A 132 -10.93 -4.94 -15.76
C GLU A 132 -10.73 -3.45 -15.51
N LYS A 133 -9.92 -3.12 -14.51
CA LYS A 133 -9.59 -1.74 -14.13
C LYS A 133 -8.41 -1.14 -14.92
N GLY A 134 -7.91 -1.81 -15.94
CA GLY A 134 -6.85 -1.32 -16.82
C GLY A 134 -5.43 -1.53 -16.30
N TYR A 135 -5.26 -2.19 -15.15
CA TYR A 135 -3.96 -2.54 -14.60
C TYR A 135 -3.43 -3.86 -15.16
N ILE A 136 -2.16 -4.16 -14.91
CA ILE A 136 -1.49 -5.32 -15.47
C ILE A 136 -1.48 -6.45 -14.44
N PRO A 137 -2.16 -7.59 -14.71
CA PRO A 137 -2.24 -8.68 -13.76
C PRO A 137 -0.92 -9.45 -13.66
N VAL A 138 -0.46 -9.62 -12.41
CA VAL A 138 0.72 -10.42 -12.07
C VAL A 138 0.32 -11.46 -11.02
N LEU A 139 0.73 -12.70 -11.20
CA LEU A 139 0.60 -13.75 -10.20
C LEU A 139 1.95 -13.94 -9.49
N TYR A 140 2.03 -13.56 -8.21
CA TYR A 140 3.15 -13.97 -7.38
C TYR A 140 2.94 -15.42 -6.92
N THR A 141 3.98 -16.23 -7.02
CA THR A 141 3.94 -17.64 -6.67
C THR A 141 5.34 -18.18 -6.41
N ASN A 142 5.44 -19.20 -5.59
CA ASN A 142 6.63 -20.03 -5.46
C ASN A 142 6.46 -21.35 -6.22
N ARG A 143 7.49 -22.20 -6.21
CA ARG A 143 7.48 -23.50 -6.91
C ARG A 143 6.34 -24.41 -6.47
N ASP A 144 6.07 -24.47 -5.16
CA ASP A 144 5.03 -25.33 -4.60
C ASP A 144 3.64 -24.83 -5.05
N TYR A 145 3.38 -23.53 -4.88
CA TYR A 145 2.10 -22.95 -5.25
C TYR A 145 1.85 -22.99 -6.74
N TYR A 146 2.88 -22.75 -7.56
CA TYR A 146 2.78 -22.87 -9.00
C TYR A 146 2.33 -24.26 -9.47
N ARG A 147 2.80 -25.33 -8.81
CA ARG A 147 2.50 -26.71 -9.18
C ARG A 147 1.23 -27.25 -8.52
N ASN A 148 1.05 -26.96 -7.24
CA ASN A 148 0.10 -27.66 -6.38
C ASN A 148 -1.13 -26.82 -6.02
N TYR A 149 -1.02 -25.47 -6.01
CA TYR A 149 -2.11 -24.61 -5.60
C TYR A 149 -2.74 -23.82 -6.75
N PHE A 150 -2.01 -23.51 -7.82
CA PHE A 150 -2.57 -22.80 -8.96
C PHE A 150 -2.69 -23.71 -10.20
N ASP A 151 -3.85 -23.65 -10.85
CA ASP A 151 -4.01 -24.05 -12.24
C ASP A 151 -3.70 -22.84 -13.12
N VAL A 152 -2.41 -22.64 -13.42
CA VAL A 152 -1.91 -21.47 -14.12
C VAL A 152 -2.47 -21.35 -15.52
N GLU A 153 -2.69 -22.47 -16.22
CA GLU A 153 -3.27 -22.46 -17.56
C GLU A 153 -4.74 -22.05 -17.54
N LYS A 154 -5.51 -22.48 -16.53
CA LYS A 154 -6.88 -22.01 -16.31
C LYS A 154 -6.93 -20.52 -15.99
N ILE A 155 -5.98 -20.03 -15.16
CA ILE A 155 -5.86 -18.60 -14.84
C ILE A 155 -5.58 -17.81 -16.11
N LYS A 156 -4.59 -18.20 -16.92
CA LYS A 156 -4.27 -17.57 -18.21
C LYS A 156 -5.46 -17.54 -19.16
N ALA A 157 -6.16 -18.66 -19.28
CA ALA A 157 -7.33 -18.77 -20.17
C ALA A 157 -8.45 -17.80 -19.77
N LYS A 158 -8.63 -17.52 -18.47
CA LYS A 158 -9.66 -16.60 -17.95
C LYS A 158 -9.22 -15.14 -17.94
N VAL A 159 -7.98 -14.87 -17.54
CA VAL A 159 -7.44 -13.51 -17.38
C VAL A 159 -6.91 -12.97 -18.72
N GLY A 160 -6.39 -13.84 -19.58
CA GLY A 160 -5.71 -13.49 -20.84
C GLY A 160 -4.24 -13.18 -20.58
N ILE A 161 -3.82 -11.90 -20.65
CA ILE A 161 -2.43 -11.53 -20.37
C ILE A 161 -2.17 -11.71 -18.86
N LEU A 162 -1.18 -12.51 -18.52
CA LEU A 162 -0.76 -12.80 -17.15
C LEU A 162 0.76 -12.87 -17.09
N TYR A 163 1.35 -12.10 -16.21
CA TYR A 163 2.76 -12.18 -15.87
C TYR A 163 2.97 -12.98 -14.59
N ILE A 164 4.09 -13.70 -14.51
CA ILE A 164 4.42 -14.57 -13.37
C ILE A 164 5.61 -13.99 -12.60
N TRP A 165 5.39 -13.68 -11.32
CA TRP A 165 6.43 -13.33 -10.37
C TRP A 165 6.74 -14.58 -9.54
N TYR A 166 7.89 -15.21 -9.84
CA TYR A 166 8.23 -16.55 -9.35
C TYR A 166 9.32 -16.51 -8.29
N ALA A 167 8.98 -16.88 -7.07
CA ALA A 167 9.95 -17.00 -5.98
C ALA A 167 10.65 -18.37 -6.03
N ARG A 168 11.97 -18.33 -6.16
CA ARG A 168 12.80 -19.53 -6.22
C ARG A 168 14.22 -19.20 -5.75
N TYR A 169 14.48 -19.43 -4.49
CA TYR A 169 15.70 -18.98 -3.81
C TYR A 169 16.88 -19.97 -3.95
N GLU A 170 18.07 -19.49 -3.57
CA GLU A 170 19.30 -20.26 -3.42
C GLU A 170 19.79 -20.95 -4.72
N LEU A 171 19.49 -20.33 -5.85
CA LEU A 171 19.94 -20.80 -7.15
C LEU A 171 20.72 -19.69 -7.87
N SER A 172 21.83 -20.03 -8.51
CA SER A 172 22.54 -19.12 -9.43
C SER A 172 21.77 -18.94 -10.75
N THR A 173 21.12 -20.01 -11.18
CA THR A 173 20.27 -20.06 -12.37
C THR A 173 19.07 -20.97 -12.13
N LEU A 174 17.95 -20.69 -12.79
CA LEU A 174 16.80 -21.58 -12.75
C LEU A 174 17.09 -22.87 -13.53
N PRO A 175 16.58 -24.04 -13.06
CA PRO A 175 16.60 -25.27 -13.84
C PRO A 175 15.97 -25.06 -15.23
N ALA A 176 16.45 -25.76 -16.24
CA ALA A 176 15.98 -25.62 -17.63
C ALA A 176 14.44 -25.74 -17.75
N SER A 177 13.83 -26.62 -16.95
CA SER A 177 12.37 -26.81 -16.90
C SER A 177 11.61 -25.63 -16.27
N GLU A 178 12.28 -24.71 -15.60
CA GLU A 178 11.69 -23.56 -14.90
C GLU A 178 12.07 -22.22 -15.57
N GLN A 179 13.07 -22.17 -16.47
CA GLN A 179 13.56 -20.94 -17.11
C GLN A 179 12.49 -20.19 -17.91
N GLY A 180 11.49 -20.89 -18.45
CA GLY A 180 10.38 -20.31 -19.18
C GLY A 180 9.25 -19.74 -18.32
N ILE A 181 9.24 -20.05 -17.01
CA ILE A 181 8.14 -19.69 -16.11
C ILE A 181 8.12 -18.20 -15.79
N PRO A 182 9.18 -17.59 -15.21
CA PRO A 182 9.08 -16.24 -14.67
C PRO A 182 9.15 -15.14 -15.73
N ASP A 183 8.37 -14.11 -15.50
CA ASP A 183 8.57 -12.76 -16.03
C ASP A 183 9.33 -11.90 -15.01
N ILE A 184 9.18 -12.24 -13.72
CA ILE A 184 9.99 -11.72 -12.61
C ILE A 184 10.44 -12.91 -11.77
N TRP A 185 11.73 -13.03 -11.50
CA TRP A 185 12.29 -14.06 -10.64
C TRP A 185 12.80 -13.46 -9.33
N GLN A 186 12.12 -13.72 -8.22
CA GLN A 186 12.61 -13.43 -6.88
C GLN A 186 13.60 -14.53 -6.48
N TYR A 187 14.90 -14.18 -6.53
CA TYR A 187 15.96 -15.18 -6.47
C TYR A 187 16.62 -15.32 -5.09
N THR A 188 16.38 -14.37 -4.18
CA THR A 188 16.88 -14.40 -2.81
C THR A 188 16.05 -13.54 -1.87
N SER A 189 15.93 -13.96 -0.61
CA SER A 189 15.40 -13.16 0.50
C SER A 189 16.51 -12.58 1.41
N LYS A 190 17.76 -12.76 1.03
CA LYS A 190 18.95 -12.32 1.80
C LYS A 190 19.82 -11.33 1.03
N GLY A 191 19.24 -10.66 0.03
CA GLY A 191 19.94 -9.68 -0.77
C GLY A 191 20.35 -8.45 0.05
N LYS A 192 21.30 -7.70 -0.50
CA LYS A 192 21.78 -6.45 0.06
C LYS A 192 21.84 -5.42 -1.07
N ILE A 193 21.31 -4.23 -0.81
CA ILE A 193 21.37 -3.11 -1.73
C ILE A 193 21.56 -1.81 -0.96
N ALA A 194 22.32 -0.88 -1.52
CA ALA A 194 22.49 0.44 -0.92
C ALA A 194 21.12 1.14 -0.77
N GLY A 195 20.86 1.72 0.37
CA GLY A 195 19.58 2.37 0.68
C GLY A 195 18.56 1.48 1.41
N VAL A 196 18.87 0.20 1.64
CA VAL A 196 18.09 -0.70 2.50
C VAL A 196 18.95 -1.22 3.64
N ASN A 197 18.45 -1.13 4.86
CA ASN A 197 19.11 -1.70 6.03
C ASN A 197 18.66 -3.16 6.21
N GLY A 198 19.63 -4.06 6.37
CA GLY A 198 19.33 -5.48 6.57
C GLY A 198 19.18 -6.27 5.27
N ASN A 199 18.47 -7.38 5.33
CA ASN A 199 18.17 -8.23 4.17
C ASN A 199 16.95 -7.70 3.43
N VAL A 200 16.95 -7.95 2.13
CA VAL A 200 15.83 -7.60 1.25
C VAL A 200 15.68 -8.65 0.16
N ASP A 201 14.45 -8.89 -0.24
CA ASP A 201 14.13 -9.73 -1.38
C ASP A 201 14.61 -9.05 -2.66
N MET A 202 15.31 -9.82 -3.52
CA MET A 202 15.84 -9.30 -4.78
C MET A 202 15.27 -10.06 -5.97
N ASN A 203 14.99 -9.31 -7.01
CA ASN A 203 14.30 -9.76 -8.21
C ASN A 203 15.09 -9.50 -9.47
N LYS A 204 15.02 -10.46 -10.42
CA LYS A 204 15.44 -10.32 -11.82
C LYS A 204 14.20 -10.14 -12.69
N PHE A 205 14.16 -9.08 -13.45
CA PHE A 205 13.06 -8.75 -14.35
C PHE A 205 13.43 -9.12 -15.78
N TYR A 206 12.60 -9.94 -16.42
CA TYR A 206 12.75 -10.39 -17.80
C TYR A 206 11.81 -9.66 -18.76
N MET A 207 10.92 -8.82 -18.23
CA MET A 207 9.98 -7.99 -18.96
C MET A 207 10.24 -6.52 -18.63
N ASN A 208 9.96 -5.65 -19.58
CA ASN A 208 9.98 -4.22 -19.33
C ASN A 208 8.68 -3.79 -18.63
N PHE A 209 8.80 -3.32 -17.39
CA PHE A 209 7.70 -2.78 -16.59
C PHE A 209 7.82 -1.26 -16.43
N ASP A 210 8.44 -0.57 -17.38
CA ASP A 210 8.50 0.89 -17.39
C ASP A 210 7.17 1.48 -17.85
N PHE A 211 6.43 2.01 -16.89
CA PHE A 211 5.15 2.70 -17.08
C PHE A 211 5.24 4.16 -16.64
N LYS A 212 6.40 4.79 -16.79
CA LYS A 212 6.62 6.18 -16.39
C LYS A 212 5.64 7.15 -17.05
N ASP A 213 5.22 6.86 -18.27
CA ASP A 213 4.25 7.68 -19.02
C ASP A 213 2.79 7.43 -18.58
N GLU A 214 2.57 6.40 -17.74
CA GLU A 214 1.28 6.07 -17.15
C GLU A 214 1.12 6.65 -15.71
N LYS A 215 1.98 7.55 -15.30
CA LYS A 215 1.83 8.26 -14.04
C LYS A 215 0.52 9.05 -14.02
N VAL A 216 -0.12 9.05 -12.88
CA VAL A 216 -1.14 10.05 -12.59
C VAL A 216 -0.37 11.36 -12.52
N GLU A 217 -0.55 12.24 -13.51
CA GLU A 217 -0.01 13.58 -13.40
C GLU A 217 -0.44 14.14 -12.04
N PRO A 218 0.49 14.66 -11.25
CA PRO A 218 0.09 15.46 -10.11
C PRO A 218 -0.82 16.50 -10.74
N ASP A 219 -2.04 16.57 -10.23
CA ASP A 219 -2.99 17.59 -10.66
C ASP A 219 -2.26 18.93 -10.65
N ASN A 220 -1.86 19.40 -11.85
CA ASN A 220 -0.95 20.54 -12.06
C ASN A 220 -1.68 21.82 -11.69
N GLY A 221 -2.06 21.93 -10.44
CA GLY A 221 -2.78 23.07 -9.86
C GLY A 221 -3.51 22.74 -8.58
N SER A 222 -3.82 21.55 -8.24
CA SER A 222 -4.37 21.26 -6.92
C SER A 222 -3.29 20.64 -6.01
N VAL A 223 -2.49 21.53 -5.42
CA VAL A 223 -2.00 21.35 -4.06
C VAL A 223 -3.13 20.68 -3.29
N ASN A 224 -2.92 19.46 -2.75
CA ASN A 224 -3.98 18.88 -1.92
C ASN A 224 -4.20 19.84 -0.74
N ILE A 225 -5.21 20.68 -0.88
CA ILE A 225 -5.47 21.78 0.05
C ILE A 225 -5.70 21.26 1.47
N ASN A 226 -6.20 20.03 1.60
CA ASN A 226 -6.42 19.41 2.89
C ASN A 226 -5.10 19.04 3.57
N ILE A 227 -4.13 18.50 2.80
CA ILE A 227 -2.78 18.23 3.30
C ILE A 227 -2.08 19.53 3.64
N MET A 228 -2.12 20.53 2.77
CA MET A 228 -1.51 21.83 3.04
C MET A 228 -2.12 22.49 4.30
N ASN A 229 -3.44 22.46 4.45
CA ASN A 229 -4.11 22.99 5.64
C ASN A 229 -3.76 22.19 6.91
N PHE A 230 -3.56 20.88 6.78
CA PHE A 230 -3.04 20.06 7.87
C PHE A 230 -1.61 20.46 8.25
N GLN A 231 -0.70 20.61 7.26
CA GLN A 231 0.68 21.05 7.48
C GLN A 231 0.73 22.41 8.19
N LYS A 232 -0.11 23.37 7.73
CA LYS A 232 -0.26 24.67 8.40
C LYS A 232 -0.73 24.53 9.84
N ALA A 233 -1.74 23.69 10.08
CA ALA A 233 -2.31 23.47 11.40
C ALA A 233 -1.29 22.78 12.34
N ALA A 234 -0.57 21.78 11.85
CA ALA A 234 0.46 21.08 12.59
C ALA A 234 1.60 22.02 12.99
N ASN A 235 2.07 22.86 12.06
CA ASN A 235 3.09 23.87 12.35
C ASN A 235 2.62 24.89 13.41
N ALA A 236 1.35 25.34 13.31
CA ALA A 236 0.76 26.28 14.27
C ALA A 236 0.62 25.68 15.68
N ASP A 237 0.43 24.37 15.77
CA ASP A 237 0.41 23.63 17.06
C ASP A 237 1.81 23.19 17.52
N GLY A 238 2.87 23.61 16.81
CA GLY A 238 4.27 23.37 17.20
C GLY A 238 4.79 21.98 16.87
N TYR A 239 4.07 21.17 16.06
CA TYR A 239 4.60 19.89 15.60
C TYR A 239 5.79 20.10 14.67
N LYS A 240 6.78 19.24 14.82
CA LYS A 240 8.03 19.26 14.06
C LYS A 240 8.27 17.92 13.40
N ASP A 241 8.98 17.92 12.26
CA ASP A 241 9.47 16.72 11.60
C ASP A 241 10.54 15.99 12.41
N GLU A 242 11.11 14.94 11.85
CA GLU A 242 12.13 14.13 12.51
C GLU A 242 13.42 14.92 12.81
N GLU A 243 13.71 15.95 12.02
CA GLU A 243 14.86 16.84 12.16
C GLU A 243 14.58 18.08 13.06
N GLY A 244 13.38 18.17 13.64
CA GLY A 244 12.97 19.30 14.46
C GLY A 244 12.57 20.56 13.67
N LYS A 245 12.36 20.44 12.36
CA LYS A 245 11.94 21.53 11.47
C LYS A 245 10.43 21.59 11.33
N SER A 246 9.91 22.75 10.95
CA SER A 246 8.50 22.91 10.55
C SER A 246 8.24 22.17 9.22
N LEU A 247 7.03 21.64 9.06
CA LEU A 247 6.63 21.01 7.80
C LEU A 247 6.62 22.05 6.67
N VAL A 248 7.09 21.65 5.49
CA VAL A 248 6.83 22.39 4.25
C VAL A 248 5.33 22.34 3.96
N GLN A 249 4.75 23.47 3.61
CA GLN A 249 3.31 23.60 3.35
C GLN A 249 3.05 23.43 1.84
N ASP A 250 3.36 22.24 1.33
CA ASP A 250 3.36 21.92 -0.10
C ASP A 250 2.14 21.10 -0.55
N GLY A 251 1.29 20.70 0.41
CA GLY A 251 0.15 19.84 0.11
C GLY A 251 0.52 18.40 -0.23
N ILE A 252 1.76 17.98 0.06
CA ILE A 252 2.26 16.64 -0.19
C ILE A 252 2.32 15.85 1.12
N ASP A 253 1.76 14.63 1.14
CA ASP A 253 1.89 13.70 2.28
C ASP A 253 3.24 12.98 2.23
N GLY A 254 4.32 13.75 2.24
CA GLY A 254 5.69 13.25 2.23
C GLY A 254 6.14 12.69 3.59
N PRO A 255 7.39 12.16 3.69
CA PRO A 255 7.91 11.52 4.90
C PRO A 255 7.76 12.36 6.15
N ASN A 256 8.03 13.66 6.09
CA ASN A 256 7.94 14.57 7.22
C ASN A 256 6.49 14.79 7.69
N THR A 257 5.55 14.92 6.75
CA THR A 257 4.11 15.01 7.07
C THR A 257 3.63 13.71 7.71
N GLN A 258 4.06 12.57 7.21
CA GLN A 258 3.73 11.25 7.77
C GLN A 258 4.36 11.04 9.14
N TYR A 259 5.60 11.48 9.37
CA TYR A 259 6.22 11.46 10.68
C TYR A 259 5.38 12.22 11.72
N VAL A 260 4.95 13.43 11.38
CA VAL A 260 4.08 14.24 12.26
C VAL A 260 2.75 13.53 12.50
N ARG A 261 2.10 12.98 11.46
CA ARG A 261 0.84 12.21 11.63
C ARG A 261 1.00 11.02 12.57
N LYS A 262 2.15 10.31 12.53
CA LYS A 262 2.42 9.19 13.45
C LYS A 262 2.52 9.61 14.92
N LYS A 263 2.94 10.84 15.16
CA LYS A 263 3.00 11.40 16.50
C LYS A 263 1.65 11.91 17.00
N MET A 264 0.70 12.13 16.09
CA MET A 264 -0.62 12.62 16.45
C MET A 264 -1.54 11.49 16.91
N ASN A 265 -2.23 11.76 17.98
CA ASN A 265 -3.25 10.90 18.56
C ASN A 265 -4.33 11.80 19.18
N LEU A 266 -5.04 12.52 18.31
CA LEU A 266 -6.03 13.50 18.71
C LEU A 266 -7.29 12.79 19.20
N LYS A 267 -7.65 13.00 20.47
CA LYS A 267 -8.75 12.30 21.13
C LYS A 267 -9.36 13.10 22.27
N ALA A 268 -10.60 12.76 22.60
CA ALA A 268 -11.23 13.18 23.83
C ALA A 268 -10.56 12.53 25.05
N LYS A 269 -10.61 13.19 26.19
CA LYS A 269 -10.14 12.63 27.48
C LYS A 269 -11.28 11.88 28.15
N TRP A 270 -11.06 10.62 28.49
CA TRP A 270 -12.00 9.86 29.33
C TRP A 270 -11.75 10.15 30.80
N THR A 271 -12.82 10.33 31.59
CA THR A 271 -12.78 10.48 33.03
C THR A 271 -13.93 9.69 33.67
N VAL A 272 -13.93 9.53 35.00
CA VAL A 272 -15.01 8.86 35.75
C VAL A 272 -16.38 9.48 35.46
N LEU A 273 -16.43 10.78 35.13
CA LEU A 273 -17.65 11.52 34.78
C LEU A 273 -17.98 11.50 33.27
N GLY A 274 -17.25 10.69 32.47
CA GLY A 274 -17.41 10.58 31.02
C GLY A 274 -16.34 11.33 30.22
N TYR A 275 -16.66 11.66 28.93
CA TYR A 275 -15.72 12.35 28.06
C TYR A 275 -15.60 13.84 28.42
N LYS A 276 -14.35 14.29 28.58
CA LYS A 276 -13.99 15.70 28.68
C LYS A 276 -13.14 16.11 27.45
N VAL A 277 -12.93 17.41 27.30
CA VAL A 277 -12.00 17.94 26.31
C VAL A 277 -10.61 17.34 26.53
N GLY A 278 -10.09 16.70 25.48
CA GLY A 278 -8.75 16.10 25.45
C GLY A 278 -7.78 16.95 24.65
N SER A 279 -7.46 16.53 23.43
CA SER A 279 -6.61 17.27 22.49
C SER A 279 -7.20 18.65 22.16
N LYS A 280 -6.33 19.63 21.95
CA LYS A 280 -6.73 21.02 21.60
C LYS A 280 -5.79 21.54 20.52
N GLY A 281 -6.24 22.56 19.78
CA GLY A 281 -5.40 23.30 18.87
C GLY A 281 -5.96 23.45 17.47
N VAL A 282 -5.11 23.98 16.59
CA VAL A 282 -5.45 24.28 15.19
C VAL A 282 -5.64 22.98 14.41
N THR A 283 -4.89 21.94 14.74
CA THR A 283 -5.05 20.61 14.14
C THR A 283 -6.40 19.99 14.48
N VAL A 284 -6.92 20.20 15.70
CA VAL A 284 -8.27 19.77 16.06
C VAL A 284 -9.33 20.53 15.26
N LYS A 285 -9.16 21.85 15.04
CA LYS A 285 -10.04 22.63 14.15
C LYS A 285 -10.03 22.08 12.73
N TRP A 286 -8.87 21.67 12.24
CA TRP A 286 -8.76 21.05 10.92
C TRP A 286 -9.56 19.72 10.87
N VAL A 287 -9.40 18.83 11.85
CA VAL A 287 -10.19 17.59 11.95
C VAL A 287 -11.69 17.88 11.98
N GLN A 288 -12.13 18.82 12.78
CA GLN A 288 -13.55 19.21 12.90
C GLN A 288 -14.12 19.69 11.56
N ARG A 289 -13.38 20.52 10.82
CA ARG A 289 -13.79 21.00 9.46
C ARG A 289 -13.89 19.82 8.50
N ARG A 290 -12.88 18.95 8.45
CA ARG A 290 -12.88 17.79 7.56
C ARG A 290 -14.03 16.81 7.87
N CYS A 291 -14.35 16.60 9.15
CA CYS A 291 -15.52 15.82 9.53
C CYS A 291 -16.81 16.45 9.01
N ASN A 292 -16.97 17.76 9.16
CA ASN A 292 -18.15 18.46 8.66
C ASN A 292 -18.30 18.32 7.14
N GLU A 293 -17.21 18.53 6.40
CA GLU A 293 -17.19 18.42 4.93
C GLU A 293 -17.55 17.00 4.45
N ILE A 294 -16.96 15.98 5.05
CA ILE A 294 -17.22 14.57 4.67
C ILE A 294 -18.64 14.13 5.04
N LEU A 295 -19.16 14.59 6.19
CA LEU A 295 -20.47 14.17 6.70
C LEU A 295 -21.61 15.06 6.20
N GLY A 296 -21.32 16.25 5.67
CA GLY A 296 -22.32 17.26 5.33
C GLY A 296 -22.98 17.86 6.59
N THR A 297 -22.20 18.08 7.67
CA THR A 297 -22.69 18.53 8.98
C THR A 297 -22.07 19.87 9.37
N ASN A 298 -22.59 20.49 10.45
CA ASN A 298 -22.14 21.76 10.99
C ASN A 298 -21.73 21.64 12.47
N TYR A 299 -21.02 20.59 12.85
CA TYR A 299 -20.46 20.52 14.18
C TYR A 299 -19.55 21.71 14.46
N LYS A 300 -19.53 22.17 15.70
CA LYS A 300 -18.74 23.32 16.13
C LYS A 300 -17.24 23.11 15.88
N VAL A 301 -16.60 24.09 15.22
CA VAL A 301 -15.16 24.11 14.93
C VAL A 301 -14.46 25.02 15.94
N ASP A 302 -14.31 24.54 17.16
CA ASP A 302 -13.70 25.31 18.26
C ASP A 302 -12.26 24.94 18.61
N GLY A 303 -11.77 23.83 18.02
CA GLY A 303 -10.44 23.31 18.33
C GLY A 303 -10.37 22.53 19.64
N LEU A 304 -11.49 22.06 20.17
CA LEU A 304 -11.58 21.29 21.38
C LEU A 304 -12.07 19.87 21.07
N TYR A 305 -11.22 18.86 21.27
CA TYR A 305 -11.59 17.46 21.00
C TYR A 305 -12.43 16.91 22.17
N GLY A 306 -13.70 17.21 22.16
CA GLY A 306 -14.69 16.77 23.14
C GLY A 306 -15.53 15.59 22.65
N LYS A 307 -16.69 15.42 23.30
CA LYS A 307 -17.66 14.35 22.98
C LYS A 307 -18.17 14.43 21.54
N ASP A 308 -18.49 15.63 21.07
CA ASP A 308 -19.08 15.83 19.74
C ASP A 308 -18.05 15.60 18.63
N THR A 309 -16.82 16.11 18.81
CA THR A 309 -15.71 15.81 17.86
C THR A 309 -15.44 14.32 17.80
N ARG A 310 -15.46 13.63 18.94
CA ARG A 310 -15.29 12.17 18.95
C ARG A 310 -16.42 11.45 18.21
N ALA A 311 -17.66 11.90 18.38
CA ALA A 311 -18.80 11.33 17.67
C ALA A 311 -18.69 11.53 16.16
N ALA A 312 -18.35 12.76 15.71
CA ALA A 312 -18.12 13.07 14.31
C ALA A 312 -17.00 12.21 13.69
N VAL A 313 -15.87 12.05 14.41
CA VAL A 313 -14.75 11.19 13.94
C VAL A 313 -15.21 9.74 13.82
N LYS A 314 -16.01 9.21 14.76
CA LYS A 314 -16.56 7.86 14.65
C LYS A 314 -17.44 7.67 13.42
N GLU A 315 -18.30 8.64 13.11
CA GLU A 315 -19.14 8.58 11.91
C GLU A 315 -18.29 8.64 10.62
N VAL A 316 -17.25 9.46 10.57
CA VAL A 316 -16.30 9.46 9.47
C VAL A 316 -15.59 8.10 9.36
N GLN A 317 -15.09 7.56 10.46
CA GLN A 317 -14.42 6.25 10.48
C GLN A 317 -15.36 5.16 9.97
N LYS A 318 -16.61 5.16 10.41
CA LYS A 318 -17.65 4.22 9.94
C LYS A 318 -17.90 4.37 8.44
N ARG A 319 -18.11 5.61 7.96
CA ARG A 319 -18.36 5.92 6.55
C ARG A 319 -17.20 5.51 5.65
N LEU A 320 -15.95 5.66 6.12
CA LEU A 320 -14.73 5.34 5.38
C LEU A 320 -14.19 3.92 5.68
N ASN A 321 -14.99 3.10 6.39
CA ASN A 321 -14.65 1.70 6.74
C ASN A 321 -13.31 1.55 7.49
N LEU A 322 -13.07 2.46 8.45
CA LEU A 322 -11.93 2.44 9.37
C LEU A 322 -12.33 1.84 10.72
N ASP A 323 -11.35 1.57 11.59
CA ASP A 323 -11.60 1.22 12.99
C ASP A 323 -12.34 2.36 13.71
N VAL A 324 -13.54 2.06 14.27
CA VAL A 324 -14.44 3.06 14.85
C VAL A 324 -14.12 3.29 16.34
N ASP A 325 -12.95 3.86 16.62
CA ASP A 325 -12.48 4.14 17.96
C ASP A 325 -12.73 5.60 18.41
N GLY A 326 -12.99 6.48 17.47
CA GLY A 326 -13.18 7.92 17.71
C GLY A 326 -11.89 8.64 18.05
N VAL A 327 -10.76 8.16 17.52
CA VAL A 327 -9.45 8.77 17.62
C VAL A 327 -8.99 9.23 16.24
N ALA A 328 -8.65 10.50 16.07
CA ALA A 328 -8.04 10.97 14.85
C ALA A 328 -6.52 10.68 14.89
N GLY A 329 -6.19 9.41 14.68
CA GLY A 329 -4.83 8.91 14.55
C GLY A 329 -4.37 8.83 13.10
N TYR A 330 -3.25 8.14 12.85
CA TYR A 330 -2.58 8.06 11.55
C TYR A 330 -3.52 7.72 10.38
N ASN A 331 -4.27 6.63 10.49
CA ASN A 331 -5.16 6.17 9.41
C ASN A 331 -6.35 7.11 9.20
N THR A 332 -6.93 7.63 10.29
CA THR A 332 -8.04 8.58 10.22
C THR A 332 -7.59 9.88 9.56
N ILE A 333 -6.45 10.45 9.98
CA ILE A 333 -5.91 11.68 9.36
C ILE A 333 -5.60 11.47 7.89
N GLN A 334 -5.04 10.31 7.52
CA GLN A 334 -4.81 9.98 6.12
C GLN A 334 -6.11 9.95 5.32
N ALA A 335 -7.15 9.32 5.85
CA ALA A 335 -8.46 9.28 5.20
C ALA A 335 -9.07 10.68 5.05
N LEU A 336 -8.87 11.56 6.03
CA LEU A 336 -9.30 12.95 5.96
C LEU A 336 -8.59 13.79 4.89
N PHE A 337 -7.43 13.38 4.38
CA PHE A 337 -6.74 14.07 3.29
C PHE A 337 -7.43 13.89 1.94
N TYR A 338 -7.96 12.70 1.69
CA TYR A 338 -8.33 12.24 0.36
C TYR A 338 -9.85 12.02 0.14
N ASN A 339 -10.68 12.40 1.11
CA ASN A 339 -12.14 12.24 1.00
C ASN A 339 -12.90 13.57 1.13
#